data_1ba975636fe6dec3b4daca856c4a9c88
#
_entry.id   1ba975636fe6dec3b4daca856c4a9c88
#
_cell.length_a   1.000
_cell.length_b   1.000
_cell.length_c   1.000
_cell.angle_alpha   90.00
_cell.angle_beta   90.00
_cell.angle_gamma   90.00
#
_symmetry.space_group_name_H-M   'P 1'
#
loop_
_entity.id
_entity.type
_entity.pdbx_description
1 polymer ?
#
loop_
_entity_poly.entity_id
_entity_poly.type
_entity_poly.pdbx_seq_one_letter_code
_entity_poly.pdbx_strand_id
1 'polypeptide(L)'
;MKNKTAVFVPAKGTSERIPNKNLTILDGEFLFKRKIIQLLECTEVDEVWIDSEDDKIHELVKDLPVKHLYRSKQLANNKTDGHTMFANETKHTDADIVVQILCTAPFIDSKIVDPALKKFKESKHTSLVAVTRNKFYEWKNNKPVYGESIPNSVDLPERVIEAMSFYAVKTEGKKQSRRYTDNVMLLDLNPLQSIDINNKEDLDLARIICAGQRSMRIQQMKMLSQILTSSMLSDICKEMDIAHFISDKIQPLSRGKFLGYAKTLKLKALEKSQQDPKKTDWKGIFDALRSYDFVAPGDVIVVSTDVPNKAYFGDLNATFAMRRGAIGVVVDGYTRDVEKVSQMGLPVFAHGCRSDDVRYEGTLETMNEPVKVNGITIKNNDVILADGDGVICVPQEKWGVVLSKTREYIKKELLVKLEATFGADPFDVINNIGDF
;
A
#
# COMPACT_ATOMS: atom_id res chain seq x y z
N MET A 1 -3.29 16.11 29.77
CA MET A 1 -2.19 15.49 28.99
C MET A 1 -2.83 14.62 27.91
N LYS A 2 -2.27 14.57 26.70
CA LYS A 2 -2.78 13.69 25.62
C LYS A 2 -2.44 12.24 26.03
N ASN A 3 -3.42 11.36 26.13
CA ASN A 3 -3.18 9.94 26.45
C ASN A 3 -2.30 9.31 25.34
N LYS A 4 -1.12 8.82 25.70
CA LYS A 4 -0.21 8.14 24.81
C LYS A 4 -0.78 6.79 24.39
N THR A 5 -0.79 6.50 23.09
CA THR A 5 -1.36 5.29 22.51
C THR A 5 -0.28 4.47 21.81
N ALA A 6 -0.09 3.21 22.21
CA ALA A 6 0.80 2.25 21.55
C ALA A 6 -0.02 1.14 20.89
N VAL A 7 0.23 0.88 19.62
CA VAL A 7 -0.43 -0.20 18.86
C VAL A 7 0.56 -1.31 18.57
N PHE A 8 0.19 -2.54 18.92
CA PHE A 8 0.94 -3.76 18.64
C PHE A 8 0.31 -4.52 17.48
N VAL A 9 1.16 -4.96 16.55
CA VAL A 9 0.80 -5.82 15.42
C VAL A 9 1.48 -7.16 15.62
N PRO A 10 0.78 -8.17 16.16
CA PRO A 10 1.34 -9.51 16.29
C PRO A 10 1.41 -10.20 14.92
N ALA A 11 2.61 -10.58 14.51
CA ALA A 11 2.88 -11.26 13.25
C ALA A 11 3.78 -12.46 13.46
N LYS A 12 3.19 -13.67 13.48
CA LYS A 12 3.92 -14.93 13.62
C LYS A 12 4.57 -15.33 12.30
N GLY A 13 5.81 -15.78 12.32
CA GLY A 13 6.56 -16.22 11.13
C GLY A 13 6.01 -17.50 10.49
N THR A 14 5.34 -18.36 11.28
CA THR A 14 4.76 -19.62 10.81
C THR A 14 3.24 -19.64 10.93
N SER A 15 2.56 -20.35 10.04
CA SER A 15 1.12 -20.56 10.09
C SER A 15 0.76 -21.91 9.49
N GLU A 16 -0.18 -22.64 10.11
CA GLU A 16 -0.60 -23.96 9.67
C GLU A 16 -1.65 -23.92 8.56
N ARG A 17 -2.63 -23.03 8.67
CA ARG A 17 -3.77 -22.93 7.72
C ARG A 17 -3.40 -22.33 6.38
N ILE A 18 -2.54 -21.32 6.39
CA ILE A 18 -1.94 -20.72 5.20
C ILE A 18 -0.44 -20.63 5.47
N PRO A 19 0.42 -21.37 4.73
CA PRO A 19 1.86 -21.28 4.91
C PRO A 19 2.36 -19.82 4.84
N ASN A 20 3.11 -19.40 5.85
CA ASN A 20 3.65 -18.05 5.95
C ASN A 20 2.58 -16.94 5.80
N LYS A 21 1.40 -17.13 6.38
CA LYS A 21 0.21 -16.24 6.22
C LYS A 21 0.54 -14.75 6.29
N ASN A 22 1.31 -14.33 7.28
CA ASN A 22 1.63 -12.92 7.50
C ASN A 22 2.59 -12.34 6.44
N LEU A 23 3.33 -13.23 5.74
CA LEU A 23 4.18 -12.91 4.58
C LEU A 23 3.44 -13.09 3.24
N THR A 24 2.15 -13.35 3.25
CA THR A 24 1.34 -13.41 2.02
C THR A 24 1.14 -12.01 1.47
N ILE A 25 1.21 -11.88 0.15
CA ILE A 25 1.01 -10.60 -0.53
C ILE A 25 -0.50 -10.36 -0.75
N LEU A 26 -0.96 -9.20 -0.29
CA LEU A 26 -2.29 -8.68 -0.52
C LEU A 26 -2.20 -7.26 -1.09
N ASP A 27 -2.74 -7.05 -2.30
CA ASP A 27 -2.76 -5.74 -2.98
C ASP A 27 -1.37 -5.08 -3.09
N GLY A 28 -0.37 -5.90 -3.40
CA GLY A 28 0.98 -5.42 -3.69
C GLY A 28 1.88 -5.21 -2.47
N GLU A 29 1.48 -5.66 -1.26
CA GLU A 29 2.32 -5.61 -0.06
C GLU A 29 2.12 -6.85 0.82
N PHE A 30 3.12 -7.21 1.63
CA PHE A 30 2.97 -8.24 2.66
C PHE A 30 1.87 -7.88 3.65
N LEU A 31 1.06 -8.85 4.03
CA LEU A 31 -0.12 -8.65 4.87
C LEU A 31 0.21 -7.90 6.18
N PHE A 32 1.28 -8.29 6.88
CA PHE A 32 1.69 -7.64 8.12
C PHE A 32 2.26 -6.22 7.88
N LYS A 33 3.08 -6.03 6.82
CA LYS A 33 3.67 -4.73 6.48
C LYS A 33 2.60 -3.74 6.03
N ARG A 34 1.61 -4.21 5.26
CA ARG A 34 0.41 -3.44 4.90
C ARG A 34 -0.30 -2.90 6.15
N LYS A 35 -0.50 -3.73 7.19
CA LYS A 35 -1.10 -3.31 8.46
C LYS A 35 -0.27 -2.25 9.15
N ILE A 36 1.04 -2.42 9.22
CA ILE A 36 1.96 -1.43 9.81
C ILE A 36 1.85 -0.10 9.10
N ILE A 37 1.89 -0.08 7.75
CA ILE A 37 1.77 1.16 6.96
C ILE A 37 0.43 1.86 7.26
N GLN A 38 -0.70 1.11 7.30
CA GLN A 38 -2.01 1.66 7.65
C GLN A 38 -2.04 2.30 9.05
N LEU A 39 -1.29 1.75 10.01
CA LEU A 39 -1.24 2.27 11.38
C LEU A 39 -0.29 3.46 11.52
N LEU A 40 0.77 3.54 10.73
CA LEU A 40 1.66 4.71 10.67
C LEU A 40 0.96 5.95 10.08
N GLU A 41 -0.14 5.77 9.34
CA GLU A 41 -0.99 6.85 8.84
C GLU A 41 -1.97 7.39 9.90
N CYS A 42 -2.11 6.71 11.05
CA CYS A 42 -3.06 7.08 12.08
C CYS A 42 -2.57 8.30 12.90
N THR A 43 -3.47 9.25 13.13
CA THR A 43 -3.20 10.47 13.92
C THR A 43 -3.40 10.28 15.42
N GLU A 44 -4.16 9.27 15.82
CA GLU A 44 -4.46 8.93 17.21
C GLU A 44 -3.49 7.88 17.81
N VAL A 45 -2.50 7.44 17.03
CA VAL A 45 -1.47 6.46 17.40
C VAL A 45 -0.13 7.17 17.57
N ASP A 46 0.53 7.00 18.71
CA ASP A 46 1.83 7.60 19.00
C ASP A 46 3.00 6.61 18.77
N GLU A 47 2.77 5.32 18.92
CA GLU A 47 3.75 4.25 18.72
C GLU A 47 3.15 3.06 17.99
N VAL A 48 3.83 2.60 16.95
CA VAL A 48 3.51 1.34 16.26
C VAL A 48 4.59 0.31 16.57
N TRP A 49 4.19 -0.88 17.02
CA TRP A 49 5.07 -1.97 17.39
C TRP A 49 4.81 -3.18 16.51
N ILE A 50 5.88 -3.78 15.97
CA ILE A 50 5.83 -5.12 15.41
C ILE A 50 6.21 -6.13 16.48
N ASP A 51 5.34 -7.12 16.72
CA ASP A 51 5.55 -8.21 17.67
C ASP A 51 5.71 -9.53 16.92
N SER A 52 6.93 -10.05 16.85
CA SER A 52 7.26 -11.28 16.12
C SER A 52 8.42 -12.06 16.74
N GLU A 53 8.46 -13.35 16.49
CA GLU A 53 9.61 -14.22 16.77
C GLU A 53 10.52 -14.43 15.55
N ASP A 54 10.13 -13.90 14.39
CA ASP A 54 10.80 -14.11 13.10
C ASP A 54 11.63 -12.89 12.71
N ASP A 55 12.94 -13.03 12.69
CA ASP A 55 13.88 -11.98 12.33
C ASP A 55 13.62 -11.41 10.92
N LYS A 56 13.12 -12.24 9.99
CA LYS A 56 12.76 -11.80 8.64
C LYS A 56 11.62 -10.77 8.65
N ILE A 57 10.64 -10.92 9.54
CA ILE A 57 9.55 -9.96 9.69
C ILE A 57 10.10 -8.62 10.18
N HIS A 58 11.01 -8.64 11.16
CA HIS A 58 11.67 -7.44 11.67
C HIS A 58 12.54 -6.76 10.62
N GLU A 59 13.29 -7.53 9.84
CA GLU A 59 14.14 -7.00 8.76
C GLU A 59 13.32 -6.29 7.67
N LEU A 60 12.14 -6.83 7.32
CA LEU A 60 11.26 -6.25 6.29
C LEU A 60 10.62 -4.91 6.68
N VAL A 61 10.75 -4.47 7.92
CA VAL A 61 10.20 -3.19 8.41
C VAL A 61 11.24 -2.34 9.15
N LYS A 62 12.54 -2.69 9.07
CA LYS A 62 13.62 -2.01 9.79
C LYS A 62 13.75 -0.52 9.46
N ASP A 63 13.38 -0.13 8.21
CA ASP A 63 13.46 1.23 7.71
C ASP A 63 12.17 2.04 7.96
N LEU A 64 11.15 1.42 8.56
CA LEU A 64 9.92 2.09 8.98
C LEU A 64 10.05 2.61 10.43
N PRO A 65 9.37 3.70 10.79
CA PRO A 65 9.42 4.26 12.14
C PRO A 65 8.58 3.42 13.13
N VAL A 66 8.94 2.15 13.28
CA VAL A 66 8.28 1.18 14.17
C VAL A 66 9.20 0.71 15.27
N LYS A 67 8.62 0.32 16.39
CA LYS A 67 9.33 -0.34 17.48
C LYS A 67 9.26 -1.86 17.33
N HIS A 68 10.30 -2.55 17.75
CA HIS A 68 10.46 -3.99 17.57
C HIS A 68 10.33 -4.73 18.90
N LEU A 69 9.35 -5.62 19.00
CA LEU A 69 9.21 -6.58 20.09
C LEU A 69 9.57 -7.98 19.59
N TYR A 70 10.76 -8.44 19.96
CA TYR A 70 11.23 -9.79 19.66
C TYR A 70 10.62 -10.77 20.69
N ARG A 71 9.52 -11.37 20.28
CA ARG A 71 8.77 -12.29 21.10
C ARG A 71 9.49 -13.64 21.24
N SER A 72 9.39 -14.27 22.40
CA SER A 72 9.95 -15.60 22.58
C SER A 72 9.22 -16.64 21.71
N LYS A 73 9.95 -17.65 21.22
CA LYS A 73 9.38 -18.77 20.45
C LYS A 73 8.30 -19.53 21.23
N GLN A 74 8.36 -19.52 22.56
CA GLN A 74 7.36 -20.12 23.43
C GLN A 74 5.99 -19.44 23.32
N LEU A 75 5.95 -18.15 23.03
CA LEU A 75 4.72 -17.40 22.79
C LEU A 75 4.23 -17.47 21.33
N ALA A 76 5.06 -17.99 20.43
CA ALA A 76 4.75 -18.08 19.00
C ALA A 76 4.10 -19.41 18.58
N ASN A 77 3.66 -20.23 19.53
CA ASN A 77 2.95 -21.48 19.26
C ASN A 77 1.44 -21.30 19.13
N ASN A 78 0.72 -22.34 18.70
CA ASN A 78 -0.73 -22.31 18.52
C ASN A 78 -1.55 -22.50 19.82
N LYS A 79 -0.88 -22.70 20.96
CA LYS A 79 -1.50 -22.87 22.28
C LYS A 79 -1.54 -21.55 23.07
N THR A 80 -0.76 -20.56 22.66
CA THR A 80 -0.75 -19.23 23.27
C THR A 80 -2.04 -18.49 22.90
N ASP A 81 -2.86 -18.19 23.89
CA ASP A 81 -4.09 -17.43 23.70
C ASP A 81 -3.84 -15.93 23.55
N GLY A 82 -4.89 -15.21 23.10
CA GLY A 82 -4.80 -13.78 22.84
C GLY A 82 -4.57 -12.92 24.07
N HIS A 83 -5.02 -13.36 25.26
CA HIS A 83 -4.79 -12.63 26.50
C HIS A 83 -3.32 -12.71 26.91
N THR A 84 -2.73 -13.89 26.84
CA THR A 84 -1.30 -14.13 27.13
C THR A 84 -0.41 -13.30 26.21
N MET A 85 -0.75 -13.21 24.91
CA MET A 85 -0.05 -12.35 23.96
C MET A 85 -0.14 -10.87 24.35
N PHE A 86 -1.34 -10.38 24.58
CA PHE A 86 -1.58 -9.00 24.97
C PHE A 86 -0.88 -8.64 26.29
N ALA A 87 -0.91 -9.53 27.27
CA ALA A 87 -0.21 -9.36 28.53
C ALA A 87 1.32 -9.24 28.35
N ASN A 88 1.88 -9.94 27.36
CA ASN A 88 3.31 -9.76 27.02
C ASN A 88 3.57 -8.38 26.41
N GLU A 89 2.75 -7.96 25.44
CA GLU A 89 2.88 -6.67 24.75
C GLU A 89 2.83 -5.49 25.73
N THR A 90 1.87 -5.51 26.69
CA THR A 90 1.73 -4.42 27.68
C THR A 90 2.94 -4.22 28.60
N LYS A 91 3.83 -5.21 28.74
CA LYS A 91 5.04 -5.10 29.54
C LYS A 91 6.10 -4.20 28.90
N HIS A 92 6.04 -4.00 27.59
CA HIS A 92 7.08 -3.34 26.79
C HIS A 92 6.78 -1.86 26.48
N THR A 93 5.68 -1.33 26.96
CA THR A 93 5.30 0.08 26.75
C THR A 93 4.79 0.72 28.06
N ASP A 94 4.96 2.04 28.14
CA ASP A 94 4.38 2.87 29.21
C ASP A 94 3.22 3.73 28.68
N ALA A 95 2.61 3.32 27.56
CA ALA A 95 1.48 4.02 26.99
C ALA A 95 0.24 3.93 27.89
N ASP A 96 -0.55 5.01 27.91
CA ASP A 96 -1.81 5.08 28.66
C ASP A 96 -2.90 4.18 28.04
N ILE A 97 -2.81 3.95 26.72
CA ILE A 97 -3.68 3.07 25.97
C ILE A 97 -2.82 2.09 25.18
N VAL A 98 -3.03 0.81 25.42
CA VAL A 98 -2.43 -0.27 24.63
C VAL A 98 -3.47 -0.86 23.71
N VAL A 99 -3.10 -0.95 22.45
CA VAL A 99 -3.95 -1.42 21.37
C VAL A 99 -3.32 -2.64 20.72
N GLN A 100 -4.12 -3.64 20.36
CA GLN A 100 -3.68 -4.75 19.52
C GLN A 100 -4.57 -4.82 18.29
N ILE A 101 -3.96 -4.73 17.11
CA ILE A 101 -4.67 -4.88 15.83
C ILE A 101 -4.00 -5.99 15.04
N LEU A 102 -4.81 -6.99 14.66
CA LEU A 102 -4.30 -8.15 13.92
C LEU A 102 -4.05 -7.79 12.45
N CYS A 103 -2.90 -8.20 11.92
CA CYS A 103 -2.58 -8.01 10.50
C CYS A 103 -3.52 -8.80 9.58
N THR A 104 -4.17 -9.85 10.09
CA THR A 104 -5.17 -10.63 9.36
C THR A 104 -6.50 -9.91 9.11
N ALA A 105 -6.71 -8.74 9.72
CA ALA A 105 -7.85 -7.84 9.46
C ALA A 105 -7.45 -6.71 8.48
N PRO A 106 -7.34 -6.96 7.17
CA PRO A 106 -6.68 -6.06 6.23
C PRO A 106 -7.41 -4.75 5.96
N PHE A 107 -8.70 -4.67 6.30
CA PHE A 107 -9.56 -3.52 6.00
C PHE A 107 -9.82 -2.60 7.21
N ILE A 108 -9.09 -2.80 8.32
CA ILE A 108 -9.05 -1.87 9.45
C ILE A 108 -7.86 -0.92 9.24
N ASP A 109 -8.14 0.28 8.76
CA ASP A 109 -7.18 1.34 8.44
C ASP A 109 -7.37 2.58 9.34
N SER A 110 -6.64 3.66 9.06
CA SER A 110 -6.70 4.93 9.80
C SER A 110 -8.12 5.52 9.86
N LYS A 111 -8.96 5.32 8.83
CA LYS A 111 -10.34 5.82 8.80
C LYS A 111 -11.25 5.15 9.83
N ILE A 112 -10.86 3.98 10.33
CA ILE A 112 -11.57 3.23 11.37
C ILE A 112 -10.88 3.43 12.71
N VAL A 113 -9.55 3.35 12.73
CA VAL A 113 -8.76 3.40 13.96
C VAL A 113 -8.85 4.77 14.64
N ASP A 114 -8.63 5.86 13.89
CA ASP A 114 -8.63 7.21 14.48
C ASP A 114 -9.98 7.61 15.12
N PRO A 115 -11.13 7.49 14.44
CA PRO A 115 -12.42 7.80 15.06
C PRO A 115 -12.73 6.91 16.26
N ALA A 116 -12.37 5.61 16.20
CA ALA A 116 -12.60 4.67 17.29
C ALA A 116 -11.77 5.03 18.51
N LEU A 117 -10.46 5.30 18.34
CA LEU A 117 -9.58 5.69 19.44
C LEU A 117 -9.97 7.05 20.04
N LYS A 118 -10.32 8.02 19.20
CA LYS A 118 -10.79 9.33 19.69
C LYS A 118 -12.02 9.16 20.57
N LYS A 119 -13.05 8.44 20.11
CA LYS A 119 -14.26 8.15 20.90
C LYS A 119 -13.94 7.37 22.17
N PHE A 120 -13.01 6.40 22.10
CA PHE A 120 -12.59 5.60 23.24
C PHE A 120 -11.88 6.44 24.30
N LYS A 121 -10.96 7.34 23.89
CA LYS A 121 -10.24 8.27 24.79
C LYS A 121 -11.21 9.15 25.60
N GLU A 122 -12.26 9.63 24.96
CA GLU A 122 -13.30 10.49 25.55
C GLU A 122 -14.32 9.72 26.41
N SER A 123 -14.42 8.41 26.24
CA SER A 123 -15.38 7.56 26.91
C SER A 123 -14.97 7.19 28.34
N LYS A 124 -15.95 6.75 29.17
CA LYS A 124 -15.72 6.17 30.50
C LYS A 124 -15.35 4.67 30.45
N HIS A 125 -15.34 4.07 29.26
CA HIS A 125 -14.97 2.66 29.11
C HIS A 125 -13.47 2.47 29.31
N THR A 126 -13.10 1.32 29.85
CA THR A 126 -11.70 0.96 30.11
C THR A 126 -11.13 0.01 29.06
N SER A 127 -11.98 -0.56 28.21
CA SER A 127 -11.56 -1.32 27.05
C SER A 127 -12.47 -1.12 25.83
N LEU A 128 -11.95 -1.45 24.65
CA LEU A 128 -12.66 -1.44 23.36
C LEU A 128 -12.45 -2.78 22.66
N VAL A 129 -13.53 -3.34 22.13
CA VAL A 129 -13.52 -4.58 21.35
C VAL A 129 -14.30 -4.39 20.06
N ALA A 130 -13.71 -4.75 18.92
CA ALA A 130 -14.38 -4.74 17.63
C ALA A 130 -15.35 -5.92 17.52
N VAL A 131 -16.57 -5.64 17.08
CA VAL A 131 -17.65 -6.63 16.92
C VAL A 131 -18.40 -6.45 15.61
N THR A 132 -19.12 -7.48 15.22
CA THR A 132 -20.13 -7.41 14.16
C THR A 132 -21.51 -7.68 14.73
N ARG A 133 -22.53 -7.06 14.14
CA ARG A 133 -23.93 -7.29 14.50
C ARG A 133 -24.65 -7.90 13.31
N ASN A 134 -25.22 -9.06 13.53
CA ASN A 134 -25.86 -9.82 12.47
C ASN A 134 -27.17 -10.46 12.97
N LYS A 135 -28.13 -10.58 12.06
CA LYS A 135 -29.37 -11.32 12.28
C LYS A 135 -29.35 -12.54 11.36
N PHE A 136 -29.33 -13.72 11.95
CA PHE A 136 -29.21 -14.97 11.23
C PHE A 136 -30.41 -15.89 11.47
N TYR A 137 -30.81 -16.66 10.47
CA TYR A 137 -31.65 -17.84 10.63
C TYR A 137 -30.77 -18.98 11.14
N GLU A 138 -30.62 -19.03 12.46
CA GLU A 138 -29.70 -19.97 13.12
C GLU A 138 -30.25 -21.38 13.14
N TRP A 139 -29.39 -22.37 12.88
CA TRP A 139 -29.68 -23.78 12.97
C TRP A 139 -28.76 -24.43 14.03
N LYS A 140 -29.33 -25.28 14.90
CA LYS A 140 -28.60 -26.05 15.88
C LYS A 140 -29.06 -27.51 15.86
N ASN A 141 -28.11 -28.46 15.80
CA ASN A 141 -28.41 -29.88 15.71
C ASN A 141 -29.42 -30.24 14.59
N ASN A 142 -29.22 -29.67 13.41
CA ASN A 142 -30.06 -29.83 12.20
C ASN A 142 -31.53 -29.36 12.40
N LYS A 143 -31.80 -28.45 13.33
CA LYS A 143 -33.11 -27.85 13.55
C LYS A 143 -32.99 -26.33 13.58
N PRO A 144 -33.98 -25.58 13.06
CA PRO A 144 -34.01 -24.13 13.16
C PRO A 144 -34.20 -23.70 14.62
N VAL A 145 -33.46 -22.69 15.06
CA VAL A 145 -33.56 -22.14 16.44
C VAL A 145 -34.82 -21.31 16.59
N TYR A 146 -35.38 -20.79 15.53
CA TYR A 146 -36.57 -19.94 15.52
C TYR A 146 -37.90 -20.75 15.60
N GLY A 147 -37.86 -22.09 15.70
CA GLY A 147 -39.04 -22.95 15.86
C GLY A 147 -39.76 -23.28 14.54
N GLU A 148 -41.06 -23.54 14.59
CA GLU A 148 -41.87 -23.98 13.43
C GLU A 148 -42.25 -22.82 12.50
N SER A 149 -42.37 -21.60 13.03
CA SER A 149 -42.70 -20.40 12.26
C SER A 149 -41.45 -19.65 11.85
N ILE A 150 -41.31 -19.34 10.56
CA ILE A 150 -40.18 -18.55 10.04
C ILE A 150 -40.47 -17.06 10.25
N PRO A 151 -39.75 -16.35 11.16
CA PRO A 151 -39.94 -14.93 11.35
C PRO A 151 -39.39 -14.13 10.16
N ASN A 152 -39.80 -12.88 10.01
CA ASN A 152 -39.12 -11.97 9.08
C ASN A 152 -37.71 -11.71 9.56
N SER A 153 -36.77 -11.46 8.60
CA SER A 153 -35.35 -11.20 8.92
C SER A 153 -35.15 -9.99 9.87
N VAL A 154 -36.06 -9.01 9.80
CA VAL A 154 -36.01 -7.82 10.66
C VAL A 154 -36.38 -8.15 12.14
N ASP A 155 -37.16 -9.20 12.36
CA ASP A 155 -37.65 -9.64 13.67
C ASP A 155 -36.71 -10.65 14.36
N LEU A 156 -35.66 -11.10 13.63
CA LEU A 156 -34.65 -11.99 14.21
C LEU A 156 -33.84 -11.29 15.30
N PRO A 157 -33.47 -12.04 16.38
CA PRO A 157 -32.60 -11.49 17.41
C PRO A 157 -31.23 -11.14 16.84
N GLU A 158 -30.73 -9.95 17.19
CA GLU A 158 -29.39 -9.53 16.85
C GLU A 158 -28.34 -10.37 17.59
N ARG A 159 -27.34 -10.83 16.86
CA ARG A 159 -26.16 -11.52 17.40
C ARG A 159 -24.97 -10.60 17.33
N VAL A 160 -24.34 -10.36 18.48
CA VAL A 160 -23.08 -9.62 18.60
C VAL A 160 -21.93 -10.61 18.63
N ILE A 161 -21.05 -10.54 17.63
CA ILE A 161 -19.94 -11.49 17.45
C ILE A 161 -18.64 -10.71 17.47
N GLU A 162 -17.66 -11.17 18.25
CA GLU A 162 -16.31 -10.60 18.29
C GLU A 162 -15.63 -10.74 16.91
N ALA A 163 -15.12 -9.61 16.39
CA ALA A 163 -14.50 -9.57 15.06
C ALA A 163 -13.03 -10.01 15.07
N MET A 164 -12.47 -10.36 16.24
CA MET A 164 -11.08 -10.87 16.40
C MET A 164 -10.00 -9.99 15.75
N SER A 165 -10.17 -8.67 15.72
CA SER A 165 -9.37 -7.78 14.88
C SER A 165 -8.76 -6.58 15.60
N PHE A 166 -9.50 -5.92 16.48
CA PHE A 166 -9.10 -4.68 17.13
C PHE A 166 -9.51 -4.67 18.59
N TYR A 167 -8.52 -4.51 19.47
CA TYR A 167 -8.65 -4.42 20.90
C TYR A 167 -7.91 -3.21 21.43
N ALA A 168 -8.46 -2.48 22.40
CA ALA A 168 -7.75 -1.43 23.11
C ALA A 168 -8.09 -1.46 24.60
N VAL A 169 -7.10 -1.18 25.47
CA VAL A 169 -7.27 -1.15 26.91
C VAL A 169 -6.57 0.08 27.49
N LYS A 170 -7.24 0.82 28.35
CA LYS A 170 -6.64 1.87 29.19
C LYS A 170 -5.84 1.20 30.30
N THR A 171 -4.55 1.53 30.39
CA THR A 171 -3.62 0.87 31.33
C THR A 171 -3.83 1.33 32.77
N GLU A 172 -4.26 2.59 32.95
CA GLU A 172 -4.40 3.22 34.29
C GLU A 172 -3.12 3.04 35.14
N GLY A 173 -1.94 3.08 34.48
CA GLY A 173 -0.65 2.89 35.10
C GLY A 173 -0.32 1.43 35.50
N LYS A 174 -1.12 0.45 35.08
CA LYS A 174 -0.94 -0.98 35.40
C LYS A 174 -0.71 -1.79 34.13
N LYS A 175 0.12 -2.83 34.20
CA LYS A 175 0.26 -3.82 33.12
C LYS A 175 -1.00 -4.67 33.04
N GLN A 176 -1.59 -4.75 31.85
CA GLN A 176 -2.84 -5.45 31.62
C GLN A 176 -2.58 -6.92 31.31
N SER A 177 -3.45 -7.80 31.79
CA SER A 177 -3.34 -9.25 31.56
C SER A 177 -4.34 -9.77 30.52
N ARG A 178 -5.28 -8.95 30.07
CA ARG A 178 -6.35 -9.34 29.14
C ARG A 178 -6.57 -8.27 28.09
N ARG A 179 -7.08 -8.67 26.92
CA ARG A 179 -7.46 -7.79 25.79
C ARG A 179 -8.65 -6.86 26.10
N TYR A 180 -9.40 -7.14 27.14
CA TYR A 180 -10.58 -6.36 27.56
C TYR A 180 -10.82 -6.51 29.06
N THR A 181 -11.53 -5.56 29.61
CA THR A 181 -11.97 -5.47 31.01
C THR A 181 -13.48 -5.72 31.09
N ASP A 182 -14.06 -5.58 32.28
CA ASP A 182 -15.53 -5.71 32.47
C ASP A 182 -16.30 -4.50 31.93
N ASN A 183 -15.63 -3.35 31.66
CA ASN A 183 -16.26 -2.13 31.14
C ASN A 183 -15.81 -1.89 29.69
N VAL A 184 -16.56 -2.47 28.74
CA VAL A 184 -16.20 -2.56 27.32
C VAL A 184 -17.02 -1.61 26.47
N MET A 185 -16.35 -0.82 25.62
CA MET A 185 -16.94 -0.14 24.49
C MET A 185 -16.91 -1.09 23.26
N LEU A 186 -18.05 -1.36 22.67
CA LEU A 186 -18.12 -2.14 21.44
C LEU A 186 -17.95 -1.22 20.22
N LEU A 187 -17.06 -1.61 19.32
CA LEU A 187 -16.85 -0.98 18.02
C LEU A 187 -17.54 -1.83 16.96
N ASP A 188 -18.64 -1.35 16.44
CA ASP A 188 -19.37 -2.04 15.39
C ASP A 188 -18.63 -1.90 14.04
N LEU A 189 -18.28 -3.03 13.45
CA LEU A 189 -17.67 -3.13 12.11
C LEU A 189 -18.73 -3.57 11.10
N ASN A 190 -18.67 -2.98 9.91
CA ASN A 190 -19.45 -3.47 8.78
C ASN A 190 -18.84 -4.78 8.20
N PRO A 191 -19.55 -5.51 7.32
CA PRO A 191 -19.08 -6.78 6.80
C PRO A 191 -17.72 -6.72 6.10
N LEU A 192 -17.37 -5.60 5.44
CA LEU A 192 -16.07 -5.41 4.81
C LEU A 192 -14.94 -5.27 5.84
N GLN A 193 -15.18 -4.45 6.86
CA GLN A 193 -14.21 -4.16 7.91
C GLN A 193 -13.95 -5.36 8.83
N SER A 194 -14.92 -6.28 8.93
CA SER A 194 -14.84 -7.45 9.80
C SER A 194 -14.14 -8.67 9.19
N ILE A 195 -13.64 -8.57 7.97
CA ILE A 195 -12.91 -9.67 7.32
C ILE A 195 -11.62 -9.94 8.08
N ASP A 196 -11.47 -11.20 8.53
CA ASP A 196 -10.28 -11.75 9.15
C ASP A 196 -9.77 -12.95 8.33
N ILE A 197 -8.55 -12.87 7.82
CA ILE A 197 -7.94 -13.89 6.95
C ILE A 197 -7.47 -15.06 7.81
N ASN A 198 -8.24 -16.15 7.82
CA ASN A 198 -7.96 -17.37 8.55
C ASN A 198 -7.59 -18.56 7.66
N ASN A 199 -8.17 -18.62 6.47
CA ASN A 199 -8.02 -19.69 5.48
C ASN A 199 -7.81 -19.09 4.07
N LYS A 200 -7.71 -19.98 3.07
CA LYS A 200 -7.48 -19.57 1.68
C LYS A 200 -8.68 -18.83 1.09
N GLU A 201 -9.88 -19.22 1.44
CA GLU A 201 -11.14 -18.62 1.00
C GLU A 201 -11.25 -17.16 1.49
N ASP A 202 -10.88 -16.89 2.74
CA ASP A 202 -10.83 -15.53 3.29
C ASP A 202 -9.80 -14.66 2.53
N LEU A 203 -8.64 -15.24 2.22
CA LEU A 203 -7.59 -14.55 1.45
C LEU A 203 -8.07 -14.23 0.04
N ASP A 204 -8.73 -15.16 -0.63
CA ASP A 204 -9.26 -14.97 -1.97
C ASP A 204 -10.39 -13.92 -1.97
N LEU A 205 -11.25 -13.91 -0.95
CA LEU A 205 -12.25 -12.87 -0.74
C LEU A 205 -11.59 -11.49 -0.54
N ALA A 206 -10.56 -11.40 0.31
CA ALA A 206 -9.82 -10.16 0.51
C ALA A 206 -9.17 -9.65 -0.78
N ARG A 207 -8.63 -10.54 -1.61
CA ARG A 207 -8.07 -10.20 -2.94
C ARG A 207 -9.13 -9.63 -3.89
N ILE A 208 -10.31 -10.26 -3.95
CA ILE A 208 -11.44 -9.80 -4.78
C ILE A 208 -11.86 -8.39 -4.35
N ILE A 209 -11.95 -8.14 -3.05
CA ILE A 209 -12.31 -6.83 -2.52
C ILE A 209 -11.26 -5.77 -2.85
N CYS A 210 -9.97 -6.08 -2.65
CA CYS A 210 -8.88 -5.17 -3.03
C CYS A 210 -8.91 -4.87 -4.54
N ALA A 211 -9.14 -5.88 -5.37
CA ALA A 211 -9.28 -5.69 -6.82
C ALA A 211 -10.46 -4.79 -7.18
N GLY A 212 -11.61 -4.95 -6.53
CA GLY A 212 -12.77 -4.09 -6.71
C GLY A 212 -12.52 -2.64 -6.32
N GLN A 213 -11.91 -2.42 -5.14
CA GLN A 213 -11.53 -1.07 -4.68
C GLN A 213 -10.50 -0.42 -5.61
N ARG A 214 -9.52 -1.20 -6.07
CA ARG A 214 -8.50 -0.73 -7.01
C ARG A 214 -9.09 -0.40 -8.37
N SER A 215 -10.04 -1.17 -8.87
CA SER A 215 -10.73 -0.93 -10.15
C SER A 215 -11.35 0.47 -10.22
N MET A 216 -11.99 0.94 -9.14
CA MET A 216 -12.56 2.29 -9.09
C MET A 216 -11.46 3.36 -9.21
N ARG A 217 -10.33 3.18 -8.52
CA ARG A 217 -9.19 4.10 -8.60
C ARG A 217 -8.54 4.11 -9.99
N ILE A 218 -8.39 2.94 -10.61
CA ILE A 218 -7.87 2.81 -11.98
C ILE A 218 -8.76 3.54 -12.98
N GLN A 219 -10.07 3.39 -12.88
CA GLN A 219 -11.02 4.11 -13.74
C GLN A 219 -10.83 5.63 -13.62
N GLN A 220 -10.72 6.15 -12.41
CA GLN A 220 -10.45 7.58 -12.19
C GLN A 220 -9.12 8.00 -12.80
N MET A 221 -8.03 7.26 -12.55
CA MET A 221 -6.71 7.55 -13.12
C MET A 221 -6.72 7.51 -14.64
N LYS A 222 -7.42 6.53 -15.23
CA LYS A 222 -7.57 6.43 -16.68
C LYS A 222 -8.31 7.63 -17.28
N MET A 223 -9.35 8.12 -16.63
CA MET A 223 -10.06 9.35 -17.07
C MET A 223 -9.17 10.58 -16.93
N LEU A 224 -8.49 10.71 -15.79
CA LEU A 224 -7.56 11.82 -15.54
C LEU A 224 -6.39 11.83 -16.54
N SER A 225 -5.85 10.68 -16.90
CA SER A 225 -4.74 10.59 -17.87
C SER A 225 -5.08 11.13 -19.26
N GLN A 226 -6.36 11.21 -19.62
CA GLN A 226 -6.81 11.81 -20.89
C GLN A 226 -6.75 13.33 -20.86
N ILE A 227 -6.84 13.92 -19.68
CA ILE A 227 -6.93 15.38 -19.49
C ILE A 227 -5.59 15.97 -19.04
N LEU A 228 -4.90 15.29 -18.09
CA LEU A 228 -3.66 15.77 -17.51
C LEU A 228 -2.49 15.55 -18.45
N THR A 229 -1.55 16.51 -18.52
CA THR A 229 -0.26 16.38 -19.19
C THR A 229 0.89 16.51 -18.19
N SER A 230 2.08 16.04 -18.56
CA SER A 230 3.28 16.22 -17.74
C SER A 230 3.62 17.70 -17.58
N SER A 231 3.44 18.51 -18.63
CA SER A 231 3.64 19.96 -18.60
C SER A 231 2.72 20.63 -17.59
N MET A 232 1.41 20.37 -17.65
CA MET A 232 0.43 20.92 -16.70
C MET A 232 0.76 20.54 -15.25
N LEU A 233 1.07 19.30 -14.97
CA LEU A 233 1.46 18.86 -13.61
C LEU A 233 2.80 19.49 -13.19
N SER A 234 3.74 19.69 -14.12
CA SER A 234 5.00 20.37 -13.86
C SER A 234 4.78 21.79 -13.36
N ASP A 235 3.93 22.57 -14.05
CA ASP A 235 3.65 23.95 -13.68
C ASP A 235 2.97 24.03 -12.30
N ILE A 236 1.97 23.18 -12.07
CA ILE A 236 1.29 23.09 -10.77
C ILE A 236 2.25 22.72 -9.64
N CYS A 237 3.10 21.70 -9.85
CA CYS A 237 4.08 21.27 -8.85
C CYS A 237 5.12 22.35 -8.58
N LYS A 238 5.56 23.08 -9.60
CA LYS A 238 6.47 24.23 -9.48
C LYS A 238 5.87 25.34 -8.62
N GLU A 239 4.61 25.71 -8.86
CA GLU A 239 3.90 26.68 -8.02
C GLU A 239 3.76 26.23 -6.56
N MET A 240 3.70 24.94 -6.32
CA MET A 240 3.54 24.33 -4.98
C MET A 240 4.85 23.96 -4.30
N ASP A 241 6.00 24.28 -4.91
CA ASP A 241 7.33 23.88 -4.43
C ASP A 241 7.45 22.36 -4.16
N ILE A 242 6.94 21.55 -5.08
CA ILE A 242 7.02 20.10 -5.05
C ILE A 242 8.11 19.66 -6.03
N ALA A 243 9.15 18.94 -5.55
CA ALA A 243 10.12 18.28 -6.44
C ALA A 243 9.41 17.18 -7.25
N HIS A 244 9.46 17.25 -8.58
CA HIS A 244 8.52 16.52 -9.41
C HIS A 244 9.09 15.95 -10.71
N PHE A 245 10.01 16.66 -11.39
CA PHE A 245 10.47 16.29 -12.72
C PHE A 245 11.55 15.20 -12.66
N ILE A 246 11.31 14.10 -13.34
CA ILE A 246 12.27 13.01 -13.46
C ILE A 246 13.10 13.22 -14.73
N SER A 247 14.07 14.09 -14.66
CA SER A 247 15.15 14.37 -15.64
C SER A 247 14.88 14.05 -17.13
N ASP A 248 15.35 14.95 -17.99
CA ASP A 248 15.42 14.84 -19.44
C ASP A 248 16.18 13.61 -19.99
N LYS A 249 16.95 12.91 -19.14
CA LYS A 249 17.64 11.66 -19.50
C LYS A 249 16.68 10.48 -19.66
N ILE A 250 15.51 10.51 -19.00
CA ILE A 250 14.50 9.45 -19.12
C ILE A 250 13.49 9.86 -20.20
N GLN A 251 13.58 9.19 -21.34
CA GLN A 251 12.79 9.49 -22.53
C GLN A 251 11.81 8.36 -22.86
N PRO A 252 10.69 8.66 -23.54
CA PRO A 252 9.79 7.64 -24.04
C PRO A 252 10.48 6.78 -25.10
N LEU A 253 10.61 5.48 -24.84
CA LEU A 253 11.17 4.53 -25.81
C LEU A 253 10.08 3.78 -26.59
N SER A 254 8.84 3.83 -26.12
CA SER A 254 7.66 3.34 -26.82
C SER A 254 6.55 4.38 -26.75
N ARG A 255 5.64 4.36 -27.72
CA ARG A 255 4.49 5.25 -27.71
C ARG A 255 3.55 4.89 -26.57
N GLY A 256 3.05 5.90 -25.86
CA GLY A 256 2.04 5.73 -24.83
C GLY A 256 2.12 6.79 -23.75
N LYS A 257 1.05 6.88 -23.01
CA LYS A 257 0.86 7.77 -21.87
C LYS A 257 0.24 6.97 -20.73
N PHE A 258 0.66 7.22 -19.51
CA PHE A 258 0.04 6.61 -18.35
C PHE A 258 -0.02 7.57 -17.16
N LEU A 259 -0.97 7.32 -16.30
CA LEU A 259 -1.11 7.90 -14.97
C LEU A 259 -1.44 6.78 -14.00
N GLY A 260 -0.56 6.50 -13.05
CA GLY A 260 -0.72 5.40 -12.10
C GLY A 260 0.12 5.53 -10.85
N TYR A 261 0.15 4.48 -10.06
CA TYR A 261 0.85 4.46 -8.78
C TYR A 261 2.22 3.80 -8.92
N ALA A 262 3.26 4.44 -8.37
CA ALA A 262 4.61 3.91 -8.38
C ALA A 262 4.71 2.58 -7.63
N LYS A 263 5.32 1.60 -8.27
CA LYS A 263 5.78 0.35 -7.68
C LYS A 263 7.31 0.34 -7.77
N THR A 264 7.95 0.67 -6.66
CA THR A 264 9.39 0.92 -6.62
C THR A 264 10.20 -0.36 -6.52
N LEU A 265 11.30 -0.40 -7.27
CA LEU A 265 12.25 -1.50 -7.33
C LEU A 265 13.67 -0.92 -7.34
N LYS A 266 14.53 -1.39 -6.43
CA LYS A 266 15.96 -1.06 -6.43
C LYS A 266 16.79 -2.29 -6.80
N LEU A 267 17.68 -2.12 -7.78
CA LEU A 267 18.72 -3.09 -8.13
C LEU A 267 20.07 -2.57 -7.62
N LYS A 268 20.84 -3.43 -6.99
CA LYS A 268 22.24 -3.16 -6.61
C LYS A 268 23.20 -3.91 -7.52
N ALA A 269 24.42 -3.38 -7.63
CA ALA A 269 25.50 -4.07 -8.29
C ALA A 269 25.94 -5.31 -7.48
N LEU A 270 26.25 -6.40 -8.19
CA LEU A 270 26.92 -7.58 -7.62
C LEU A 270 28.41 -7.28 -7.43
N GLU A 271 29.00 -7.83 -6.37
CA GLU A 271 30.44 -7.81 -6.18
C GLU A 271 31.13 -8.63 -7.29
N LYS A 272 32.36 -8.24 -7.68
CA LYS A 272 33.11 -8.93 -8.74
C LYS A 272 33.26 -10.43 -8.51
N SER A 273 33.37 -10.87 -7.27
CA SER A 273 33.42 -12.29 -6.87
C SER A 273 32.14 -13.07 -7.17
N GLN A 274 31.00 -12.38 -7.29
CA GLN A 274 29.66 -12.92 -7.53
C GLN A 274 29.28 -12.89 -9.02
N GLN A 275 30.07 -12.22 -9.85
CA GLN A 275 29.79 -12.02 -11.28
C GLN A 275 30.21 -13.20 -12.18
N ASP A 276 30.67 -14.34 -11.60
CA ASP A 276 31.12 -15.50 -12.36
C ASP A 276 29.92 -16.31 -12.93
N PRO A 277 29.72 -16.34 -14.26
CA PRO A 277 28.63 -17.10 -14.90
C PRO A 277 28.70 -18.61 -14.68
N LYS A 278 29.85 -19.15 -14.26
CA LYS A 278 30.04 -20.58 -14.01
C LYS A 278 29.66 -21.00 -12.60
N LYS A 279 29.49 -20.07 -11.68
CA LYS A 279 28.98 -20.34 -10.34
C LYS A 279 27.47 -20.50 -10.41
N THR A 280 27.02 -21.66 -9.98
CA THR A 280 25.63 -22.12 -10.10
C THR A 280 24.60 -21.37 -9.23
N ASP A 281 25.00 -20.43 -8.36
CA ASP A 281 24.06 -19.68 -7.54
C ASP A 281 23.58 -18.40 -8.27
N TRP A 282 22.72 -18.62 -9.20
CA TRP A 282 22.16 -17.68 -10.13
C TRP A 282 21.03 -16.82 -9.56
N LYS A 283 20.77 -16.85 -8.26
CA LYS A 283 19.59 -16.22 -7.67
C LYS A 283 19.52 -14.70 -7.90
N GLY A 284 20.64 -14.07 -8.26
CA GLY A 284 20.78 -12.66 -8.46
C GLY A 284 19.59 -11.97 -9.12
N ILE A 285 19.67 -11.74 -10.47
CA ILE A 285 18.61 -11.00 -11.16
C ILE A 285 17.27 -11.72 -11.22
N PHE A 286 17.24 -13.06 -11.10
CA PHE A 286 15.98 -13.80 -11.07
C PHE A 286 15.16 -13.56 -9.79
N ASP A 287 15.80 -13.14 -8.70
CA ASP A 287 15.05 -12.69 -7.52
C ASP A 287 14.27 -11.39 -7.81
N ALA A 288 14.74 -10.57 -8.74
CA ALA A 288 13.99 -9.40 -9.21
C ALA A 288 12.68 -9.77 -9.92
N LEU A 289 12.54 -10.98 -10.47
CA LEU A 289 11.26 -11.45 -11.03
C LEU A 289 10.19 -11.63 -9.95
N ARG A 290 10.57 -11.86 -8.70
CA ARG A 290 9.64 -11.90 -7.57
C ARG A 290 8.99 -10.53 -7.30
N SER A 291 9.61 -9.45 -7.78
CA SER A 291 9.02 -8.10 -7.67
C SER A 291 7.65 -8.03 -8.35
N TYR A 292 7.43 -8.83 -9.39
CA TYR A 292 6.14 -8.84 -10.09
C TYR A 292 5.00 -9.40 -9.25
N ASP A 293 5.28 -10.15 -8.17
CA ASP A 293 4.23 -10.57 -7.21
C ASP A 293 3.65 -9.38 -6.43
N PHE A 294 4.41 -8.30 -6.32
CA PHE A 294 4.00 -7.06 -5.65
C PHE A 294 3.30 -6.06 -6.59
N VAL A 295 3.37 -6.29 -7.90
CA VAL A 295 2.67 -5.46 -8.89
C VAL A 295 1.19 -5.78 -8.87
N ALA A 296 0.38 -4.74 -8.86
CA ALA A 296 -1.07 -4.82 -8.93
C ALA A 296 -1.60 -3.98 -10.10
N PRO A 297 -2.84 -4.22 -10.58
CA PRO A 297 -3.40 -3.48 -11.70
C PRO A 297 -3.35 -1.96 -11.48
N GLY A 298 -2.90 -1.22 -12.50
CA GLY A 298 -2.75 0.24 -12.46
C GLY A 298 -1.42 0.74 -11.88
N ASP A 299 -0.50 -0.15 -11.50
CA ASP A 299 0.83 0.22 -11.05
C ASP A 299 1.75 0.62 -12.22
N VAL A 300 2.65 1.55 -11.95
CA VAL A 300 3.79 1.94 -12.77
C VAL A 300 5.05 1.40 -12.11
N ILE A 301 5.80 0.54 -12.80
CA ILE A 301 7.03 -0.01 -12.26
C ILE A 301 8.12 1.05 -12.37
N VAL A 302 8.72 1.44 -11.24
CA VAL A 302 9.79 2.43 -11.17
C VAL A 302 11.06 1.75 -10.69
N VAL A 303 12.05 1.67 -11.57
CA VAL A 303 13.31 0.96 -11.33
C VAL A 303 14.45 1.94 -11.14
N SER A 304 15.12 1.86 -10.00
CA SER A 304 16.43 2.49 -9.75
C SER A 304 17.51 1.41 -9.77
N THR A 305 18.67 1.68 -10.36
CA THR A 305 19.73 0.68 -10.49
C THR A 305 21.13 1.26 -10.27
N ASP A 306 21.99 0.51 -9.56
CA ASP A 306 23.41 0.80 -9.42
C ASP A 306 24.24 0.25 -10.60
N VAL A 307 23.58 -0.37 -11.59
CA VAL A 307 24.18 -0.84 -12.85
C VAL A 307 23.54 -0.12 -14.04
N PRO A 308 23.61 1.22 -14.11
CA PRO A 308 22.87 2.03 -15.08
C PRO A 308 23.28 1.80 -16.54
N ASN A 309 24.44 1.17 -16.76
CA ASN A 309 24.99 0.91 -18.11
C ASN A 309 24.56 -0.46 -18.69
N LYS A 310 23.62 -1.13 -18.07
CA LYS A 310 23.10 -2.43 -18.52
C LYS A 310 21.57 -2.38 -18.63
N ALA A 311 21.02 -3.18 -19.52
CA ALA A 311 19.57 -3.27 -19.68
C ALA A 311 18.98 -4.18 -18.59
N TYR A 312 18.03 -3.65 -17.84
CA TYR A 312 17.24 -4.44 -16.88
C TYR A 312 15.93 -4.93 -17.46
N PHE A 313 15.22 -4.08 -18.19
CA PHE A 313 13.86 -4.36 -18.63
C PHE A 313 13.86 -4.79 -20.11
N GLY A 314 13.15 -5.86 -20.42
CA GLY A 314 12.97 -6.41 -21.76
C GLY A 314 11.60 -7.09 -21.90
N ASP A 315 11.39 -7.84 -23.00
CA ASP A 315 10.11 -8.45 -23.36
C ASP A 315 9.59 -9.46 -22.34
N LEU A 316 10.46 -10.23 -21.68
CA LEU A 316 10.07 -11.17 -20.63
C LEU A 316 9.56 -10.43 -19.38
N ASN A 317 10.27 -9.38 -18.96
CA ASN A 317 9.85 -8.54 -17.84
C ASN A 317 8.52 -7.85 -18.16
N ALA A 318 8.36 -7.34 -19.39
CA ALA A 318 7.10 -6.76 -19.87
C ALA A 318 5.93 -7.75 -19.79
N THR A 319 6.16 -9.01 -20.17
CA THR A 319 5.15 -10.07 -20.09
C THR A 319 4.66 -10.28 -18.64
N PHE A 320 5.59 -10.37 -17.68
CA PHE A 320 5.22 -10.51 -16.26
C PHE A 320 4.52 -9.26 -15.73
N ALA A 321 5.03 -8.07 -16.05
CA ALA A 321 4.46 -6.80 -15.65
C ALA A 321 3.00 -6.65 -16.13
N MET A 322 2.76 -6.88 -17.42
CA MET A 322 1.42 -6.80 -18.02
C MET A 322 0.45 -7.84 -17.46
N ARG A 323 0.92 -9.07 -17.23
CA ARG A 323 0.09 -10.12 -16.58
C ARG A 323 -0.41 -9.68 -15.20
N ARG A 324 0.36 -8.86 -14.49
CA ARG A 324 -0.01 -8.30 -13.17
C ARG A 324 -0.79 -7.00 -13.28
N GLY A 325 -0.94 -6.46 -14.50
CA GLY A 325 -1.72 -5.24 -14.76
C GLY A 325 -0.94 -3.94 -14.63
N ALA A 326 0.41 -3.99 -14.72
CA ALA A 326 1.22 -2.77 -14.85
C ALA A 326 0.79 -2.00 -16.11
N ILE A 327 0.76 -0.67 -15.99
CA ILE A 327 0.33 0.23 -17.07
C ILE A 327 1.48 1.04 -17.69
N GLY A 328 2.66 0.98 -17.10
CA GLY A 328 3.86 1.66 -17.59
C GLY A 328 5.08 1.30 -16.78
N VAL A 329 6.24 1.68 -17.31
CA VAL A 329 7.55 1.40 -16.70
C VAL A 329 8.46 2.61 -16.83
N VAL A 330 9.15 2.97 -15.76
CA VAL A 330 10.19 3.99 -15.70
C VAL A 330 11.48 3.32 -15.20
N VAL A 331 12.56 3.38 -15.98
CA VAL A 331 13.85 2.77 -15.63
C VAL A 331 14.94 3.85 -15.59
N ASP A 332 15.56 4.03 -14.42
CA ASP A 332 16.76 4.88 -14.27
C ASP A 332 18.00 4.14 -14.80
N GLY A 333 17.99 3.84 -16.08
CA GLY A 333 18.98 3.04 -16.78
C GLY A 333 18.52 2.68 -18.19
N TYR A 334 19.02 1.57 -18.71
CA TYR A 334 18.72 1.11 -20.07
C TYR A 334 17.71 -0.03 -20.06
N THR A 335 16.99 -0.15 -21.19
CA THR A 335 16.09 -1.26 -21.52
C THR A 335 16.56 -1.96 -22.80
N ARG A 336 15.93 -3.09 -23.14
CA ARG A 336 16.14 -3.83 -24.38
C ARG A 336 14.81 -4.33 -24.96
N ASP A 337 14.87 -4.97 -26.12
CA ASP A 337 13.70 -5.56 -26.82
C ASP A 337 12.57 -4.54 -27.09
N VAL A 338 12.95 -3.26 -27.28
CA VAL A 338 12.03 -2.12 -27.30
C VAL A 338 10.94 -2.27 -28.36
N GLU A 339 11.26 -2.79 -29.53
CA GLU A 339 10.29 -3.02 -30.61
C GLU A 339 9.20 -4.01 -30.17
N LYS A 340 9.59 -5.13 -29.57
CA LYS A 340 8.63 -6.13 -29.05
C LYS A 340 7.80 -5.56 -27.92
N VAL A 341 8.43 -4.88 -26.96
CA VAL A 341 7.72 -4.27 -25.82
C VAL A 341 6.72 -3.21 -26.31
N SER A 342 7.11 -2.42 -27.31
CA SER A 342 6.21 -1.43 -27.93
C SER A 342 5.01 -2.10 -28.61
N GLN A 343 5.22 -3.22 -29.31
CA GLN A 343 4.12 -4.01 -29.93
C GLN A 343 3.18 -4.60 -28.88
N MET A 344 3.67 -4.91 -27.68
CA MET A 344 2.83 -5.37 -26.56
C MET A 344 1.94 -4.25 -25.98
N GLY A 345 2.21 -2.98 -26.30
CA GLY A 345 1.43 -1.84 -25.83
C GLY A 345 1.76 -1.38 -24.41
N LEU A 346 2.91 -1.76 -23.84
CA LEU A 346 3.38 -1.28 -22.54
C LEU A 346 4.34 -0.09 -22.74
N PRO A 347 3.97 1.13 -22.32
CA PRO A 347 4.86 2.29 -22.40
C PRO A 347 6.07 2.14 -21.47
N VAL A 348 7.27 2.37 -22.01
CA VAL A 348 8.54 2.30 -21.28
C VAL A 348 9.29 3.63 -21.46
N PHE A 349 9.75 4.17 -20.33
CA PHE A 349 10.57 5.36 -20.23
C PHE A 349 11.92 4.99 -19.61
N ALA A 350 13.02 5.31 -20.28
CA ALA A 350 14.35 4.93 -19.84
C ALA A 350 15.42 5.86 -20.46
N HIS A 351 16.70 5.68 -20.08
CA HIS A 351 17.81 6.43 -20.69
C HIS A 351 18.04 6.08 -22.16
N GLY A 352 17.61 4.89 -22.60
CA GLY A 352 17.82 4.40 -23.96
C GLY A 352 17.79 2.88 -24.02
N CYS A 353 18.29 2.34 -25.16
CA CYS A 353 18.30 0.90 -25.44
C CYS A 353 19.73 0.35 -25.47
N ARG A 354 19.90 -0.83 -24.91
CA ARG A 354 21.14 -1.62 -24.99
C ARG A 354 20.82 -3.10 -25.14
N SER A 355 21.65 -3.82 -25.84
CA SER A 355 21.46 -5.27 -26.01
C SER A 355 22.01 -6.09 -24.84
N ASP A 356 22.99 -5.54 -24.09
CA ASP A 356 23.63 -6.24 -22.98
C ASP A 356 22.81 -6.16 -21.69
N ASP A 357 22.55 -7.32 -21.12
CA ASP A 357 21.68 -7.53 -19.95
C ASP A 357 22.43 -7.25 -18.63
N VAL A 358 21.70 -6.85 -17.61
CA VAL A 358 22.18 -6.68 -16.23
C VAL A 358 22.53 -8.01 -15.54
N ARG A 359 22.22 -9.12 -16.18
CA ARG A 359 22.49 -10.48 -15.71
C ARG A 359 23.95 -10.64 -15.33
N TYR A 360 24.23 -11.24 -14.17
CA TYR A 360 25.53 -11.41 -13.53
C TYR A 360 26.18 -10.13 -12.99
N GLU A 361 25.62 -8.96 -13.23
CA GLU A 361 26.18 -7.70 -12.74
C GLU A 361 25.27 -7.02 -11.70
N GLY A 362 23.96 -7.31 -11.71
CA GLY A 362 22.99 -6.76 -10.79
C GLY A 362 22.11 -7.81 -10.12
N THR A 363 21.56 -7.44 -8.98
CA THR A 363 20.57 -8.23 -8.23
C THR A 363 19.53 -7.33 -7.60
N LEU A 364 18.41 -7.92 -7.14
CA LEU A 364 17.41 -7.21 -6.37
C LEU A 364 18.01 -6.76 -5.03
N GLU A 365 17.80 -5.49 -4.68
CA GLU A 365 18.11 -4.95 -3.36
C GLU A 365 16.84 -4.79 -2.53
N THR A 366 15.91 -3.95 -2.98
CA THR A 366 14.65 -3.68 -2.27
C THR A 366 13.45 -3.56 -3.21
N MET A 367 12.27 -3.76 -2.66
CA MET A 367 10.97 -3.53 -3.31
C MET A 367 10.05 -2.75 -2.36
N ASN A 368 9.19 -1.92 -2.95
CA ASN A 368 8.25 -1.08 -2.21
C ASN A 368 8.92 -0.07 -1.25
N GLU A 369 10.26 0.01 -1.26
CA GLU A 369 11.01 1.00 -0.50
C GLU A 369 11.26 2.26 -1.35
N PRO A 370 11.52 3.41 -0.73
CA PRO A 370 11.87 4.62 -1.47
C PRO A 370 13.10 4.41 -2.35
N VAL A 371 13.02 4.86 -3.60
CA VAL A 371 14.13 4.82 -4.55
C VAL A 371 14.48 6.22 -5.03
N LYS A 372 15.73 6.41 -5.48
CA LYS A 372 16.13 7.65 -6.16
C LYS A 372 16.21 7.39 -7.66
N VAL A 373 15.53 8.23 -8.42
CA VAL A 373 15.56 8.27 -9.88
C VAL A 373 15.99 9.67 -10.29
N ASN A 374 17.19 9.79 -10.88
CA ASN A 374 17.79 11.08 -11.24
C ASN A 374 17.73 12.16 -10.13
N GLY A 375 17.99 11.76 -8.88
CA GLY A 375 17.99 12.65 -7.72
C GLY A 375 16.65 12.86 -7.05
N ILE A 376 15.54 12.51 -7.69
CA ILE A 376 14.19 12.58 -7.10
C ILE A 376 13.92 11.31 -6.30
N THR A 377 13.48 11.47 -5.05
CA THR A 377 13.04 10.35 -4.22
C THR A 377 11.61 10.01 -4.56
N ILE A 378 11.38 8.76 -4.97
CA ILE A 378 10.06 8.22 -5.30
C ILE A 378 9.73 7.15 -4.26
N LYS A 379 8.58 7.29 -3.62
CA LYS A 379 8.06 6.30 -2.68
C LYS A 379 7.06 5.37 -3.37
N ASN A 380 6.91 4.19 -2.82
CA ASN A 380 5.83 3.29 -3.27
C ASN A 380 4.47 3.98 -3.13
N ASN A 381 3.61 3.85 -4.14
CA ASN A 381 2.32 4.52 -4.31
C ASN A 381 2.36 6.03 -4.63
N ASP A 382 3.50 6.67 -4.80
CA ASP A 382 3.53 8.01 -5.41
C ASP A 382 2.86 7.99 -6.79
N VAL A 383 2.29 9.11 -7.20
CA VAL A 383 1.58 9.18 -8.49
C VAL A 383 2.56 9.54 -9.59
N ILE A 384 2.62 8.71 -10.62
CA ILE A 384 3.48 8.91 -11.80
C ILE A 384 2.61 9.18 -13.02
N LEU A 385 2.83 10.33 -13.66
CA LEU A 385 2.35 10.61 -15.00
C LEU A 385 3.54 10.65 -15.96
N ALA A 386 3.40 9.98 -17.09
CA ALA A 386 4.38 10.00 -18.16
C ALA A 386 3.69 10.14 -19.51
N ASP A 387 4.23 11.01 -20.37
CA ASP A 387 3.78 11.25 -21.75
C ASP A 387 4.96 11.64 -22.66
N GLY A 388 4.68 12.18 -23.84
CA GLY A 388 5.71 12.54 -24.82
C GLY A 388 6.73 13.58 -24.34
N ASP A 389 6.36 14.41 -23.36
CA ASP A 389 7.19 15.51 -22.87
C ASP A 389 8.03 15.12 -21.64
N GLY A 390 7.69 14.04 -20.95
CA GLY A 390 8.49 13.57 -19.81
C GLY A 390 7.74 12.78 -18.77
N VAL A 391 8.38 12.63 -17.60
CA VAL A 391 7.87 11.87 -16.45
C VAL A 391 7.80 12.78 -15.22
N ILE A 392 6.64 12.84 -14.61
CA ILE A 392 6.37 13.61 -13.38
C ILE A 392 6.00 12.66 -12.25
N CYS A 393 6.58 12.89 -11.08
CA CYS A 393 6.25 12.20 -9.84
C CYS A 393 5.59 13.16 -8.85
N VAL A 394 4.41 12.83 -8.38
CA VAL A 394 3.71 13.59 -7.33
C VAL A 394 3.63 12.72 -6.08
N PRO A 395 4.15 13.19 -4.94
CA PRO A 395 4.03 12.45 -3.68
C PRO A 395 2.56 12.15 -3.35
N GLN A 396 2.29 10.92 -2.91
CA GLN A 396 0.93 10.45 -2.62
C GLN A 396 0.20 11.36 -1.64
N GLU A 397 0.89 11.86 -0.61
CA GLU A 397 0.34 12.77 0.39
C GLU A 397 -0.04 14.16 -0.17
N LYS A 398 0.51 14.54 -1.31
CA LYS A 398 0.23 15.81 -2.01
C LYS A 398 -0.80 15.66 -3.12
N TRP A 399 -1.08 14.44 -3.58
CA TRP A 399 -1.92 14.20 -4.75
C TRP A 399 -3.31 14.84 -4.66
N GLY A 400 -3.97 14.78 -3.50
CA GLY A 400 -5.31 15.37 -3.32
C GLY A 400 -5.32 16.89 -3.53
N VAL A 401 -4.30 17.59 -3.05
CA VAL A 401 -4.17 19.05 -3.19
C VAL A 401 -3.79 19.40 -4.63
N VAL A 402 -2.84 18.69 -5.22
CA VAL A 402 -2.46 18.86 -6.64
C VAL A 402 -3.66 18.65 -7.54
N LEU A 403 -4.48 17.63 -7.31
CA LEU A 403 -5.68 17.35 -8.09
C LEU A 403 -6.73 18.47 -7.97
N SER A 404 -6.88 19.07 -6.80
CA SER A 404 -7.76 20.23 -6.60
C SER A 404 -7.27 21.44 -7.38
N LYS A 405 -5.97 21.75 -7.33
CA LYS A 405 -5.34 22.82 -8.10
C LYS A 405 -5.46 22.58 -9.60
N THR A 406 -5.24 21.36 -10.05
CA THR A 406 -5.40 20.95 -11.46
C THR A 406 -6.79 21.25 -12.00
N ARG A 407 -7.84 21.07 -11.19
CA ARG A 407 -9.22 21.39 -11.60
C ARG A 407 -9.40 22.88 -11.92
N GLU A 408 -8.77 23.76 -11.17
CA GLU A 408 -8.80 25.21 -11.42
C GLU A 408 -7.98 25.55 -12.67
N TYR A 409 -6.82 24.94 -12.82
CA TYR A 409 -5.93 25.12 -13.96
C TYR A 409 -6.61 24.75 -15.29
N ILE A 410 -7.24 23.56 -15.35
CA ILE A 410 -8.00 23.11 -16.53
C ILE A 410 -9.11 24.10 -16.91
N LYS A 411 -9.82 24.66 -15.94
CA LYS A 411 -10.86 25.66 -16.23
C LYS A 411 -10.29 26.90 -16.89
N LYS A 412 -9.18 27.43 -16.36
CA LYS A 412 -8.51 28.61 -16.93
C LYS A 412 -8.00 28.30 -18.33
N GLU A 413 -7.28 27.20 -18.51
CA GLU A 413 -6.74 26.81 -19.82
C GLU A 413 -7.85 26.62 -20.88
N LEU A 414 -8.98 26.04 -20.48
CA LEU A 414 -10.14 25.89 -21.37
C LEU A 414 -10.73 27.25 -21.77
N LEU A 415 -10.84 28.20 -20.82
CA LEU A 415 -11.31 29.55 -21.11
C LEU A 415 -10.37 30.30 -22.07
N VAL A 416 -9.05 30.21 -21.83
CA VAL A 416 -8.04 30.80 -22.72
C VAL A 416 -8.15 30.21 -24.13
N LYS A 417 -8.26 28.90 -24.27
CA LYS A 417 -8.43 28.24 -25.57
C LYS A 417 -9.73 28.66 -26.25
N LEU A 418 -10.79 28.83 -25.50
CA LEU A 418 -12.10 29.30 -26.02
C LEU A 418 -11.98 30.72 -26.56
N GLU A 419 -11.53 31.64 -25.74
CA GLU A 419 -11.38 33.05 -26.11
C GLU A 419 -10.43 33.24 -27.32
N ALA A 420 -9.29 32.58 -27.31
CA ALA A 420 -8.35 32.56 -28.41
C ALA A 420 -8.97 32.04 -29.73
N THR A 421 -9.80 30.96 -29.62
CA THR A 421 -10.49 30.37 -30.77
C THR A 421 -11.51 31.36 -31.38
N PHE A 422 -12.14 32.18 -30.56
CA PHE A 422 -13.07 33.23 -31.02
C PHE A 422 -12.40 34.55 -31.38
N GLY A 423 -11.06 34.60 -31.38
CA GLY A 423 -10.28 35.73 -31.89
C GLY A 423 -10.03 36.85 -30.88
N ALA A 424 -10.14 36.58 -29.59
CA ALA A 424 -9.78 37.54 -28.55
C ALA A 424 -8.27 37.88 -28.62
N ASP A 425 -7.96 39.16 -28.34
CA ASP A 425 -6.56 39.61 -28.24
C ASP A 425 -5.86 38.90 -27.03
N PRO A 426 -4.61 38.45 -27.18
CA PRO A 426 -3.90 37.78 -26.10
C PRO A 426 -3.78 38.60 -24.80
N PHE A 427 -3.62 39.88 -24.89
CA PHE A 427 -3.56 40.79 -23.71
C PHE A 427 -4.90 40.89 -23.01
N ASP A 428 -6.02 40.92 -23.75
CA ASP A 428 -7.36 40.94 -23.19
C ASP A 428 -7.66 39.63 -22.47
N VAL A 429 -7.21 38.49 -23.04
CA VAL A 429 -7.35 37.17 -22.41
C VAL A 429 -6.59 37.11 -21.08
N ILE A 430 -5.31 37.55 -21.05
CA ILE A 430 -4.50 37.59 -19.83
C ILE A 430 -5.13 38.51 -18.77
N ASN A 431 -5.59 39.70 -19.16
CA ASN A 431 -6.19 40.67 -18.25
C ASN A 431 -7.51 40.16 -17.63
N ASN A 432 -8.29 39.36 -18.37
CA ASN A 432 -9.61 38.90 -17.95
C ASN A 432 -9.56 37.56 -17.19
N ILE A 433 -8.63 36.66 -17.54
CA ILE A 433 -8.55 35.31 -16.97
C ILE A 433 -7.43 35.20 -15.93
N GLY A 434 -6.41 36.07 -16.01
CA GLY A 434 -5.21 36.08 -15.18
C GLY A 434 -4.16 35.07 -15.68
N ASP A 435 -3.13 34.88 -14.88
CA ASP A 435 -2.05 33.92 -15.18
C ASP A 435 -2.60 32.47 -15.29
N PHE A 436 -2.17 31.79 -16.33
CA PHE A 436 -2.60 30.41 -16.64
C PHE A 436 -1.41 29.50 -16.98
#